data_aa80cc570dba03a536be69912ec31ff0
#
_entry.id   aa80cc570dba03a536be69912ec31ff0
#
_cell.length_a   1.000
_cell.length_b   1.000
_cell.length_c   1.000
_cell.angle_alpha   90.00
_cell.angle_beta   90.00
_cell.angle_gamma   90.00
#
_symmetry.space_group_name_H-M   'P 1'
#
loop_
_entity.id
_entity.type
_entity.pdbx_description
1 polymer ?
#
loop_
_entity_poly.entity_id
_entity_poly.type
_entity_poly.pdbx_seq_one_letter_code
_entity_poly.pdbx_strand_id
1 'polypeptide(L)' 'EREVLGLIVEGLTNKEIGRALALSPRTVETHRANLFAKLSIDSLAQLIRRYAALVDADAAP' A
#
# COMPACT_ATOMS: atom_id res chain seq x y z
N GLU A 1 -2.74 0.17 -7.81
CA GLU A 1 -1.81 -0.41 -6.84
C GLU A 1 -1.01 0.64 -6.08
N ARG A 2 -0.52 1.65 -6.77
CA ARG A 2 0.23 2.74 -6.13
C ARG A 2 -0.64 3.52 -5.16
N GLU A 3 -1.90 3.75 -5.51
CA GLU A 3 -2.84 4.45 -4.66
C GLU A 3 -3.11 3.64 -3.40
N VAL A 4 -3.31 2.32 -3.55
CA VAL A 4 -3.53 1.44 -2.41
C VAL A 4 -2.30 1.43 -1.51
N LEU A 5 -1.12 1.35 -2.09
CA LEU A 5 0.14 1.36 -1.33
C LEU A 5 0.26 2.62 -0.48
N GLY A 6 0.01 3.78 -1.06
CA GLY A 6 0.09 5.04 -0.34
C GLY A 6 -0.88 5.10 0.84
N LEU A 7 -2.11 4.63 0.63
CA LEU A 7 -3.12 4.63 1.68
C LEU A 7 -2.80 3.64 2.81
N ILE A 8 -2.21 2.49 2.47
CA ILE A 8 -1.75 1.53 3.47
C ILE A 8 -0.67 2.16 4.36
N VAL A 9 0.28 2.82 3.74
CA VAL A 9 1.39 3.47 4.46
C VAL A 9 0.88 4.59 5.37
N GLU A 10 -0.18 5.27 4.96
CA GLU A 10 -0.83 6.29 5.79
C GLU A 10 -1.59 5.71 6.97
N GLY A 11 -1.74 4.39 7.03
CA GLY A 11 -2.39 3.74 8.15
C GLY A 11 -3.89 3.54 8.01
N LEU A 12 -4.43 3.67 6.81
CA LEU A 12 -5.86 3.46 6.59
C LEU A 12 -6.21 1.98 6.66
N THR A 13 -7.40 1.70 7.18
CA THR A 13 -7.95 0.35 7.18
C THR A 13 -8.45 -0.02 5.78
N ASN A 14 -8.69 -1.33 5.54
CA ASN A 14 -9.26 -1.77 4.27
C ASN A 14 -10.59 -1.07 3.97
N LYS A 15 -11.41 -0.86 4.99
CA LYS A 15 -12.68 -0.16 4.86
C LYS A 15 -12.48 1.30 4.43
N GLU A 16 -11.51 1.96 5.04
CA GLU A 16 -11.21 3.35 4.70
C GLU A 16 -10.64 3.48 3.29
N ILE A 17 -9.75 2.57 2.92
CA ILE A 17 -9.18 2.53 1.57
C ILE A 17 -10.29 2.28 0.55
N GLY A 18 -11.16 1.32 0.82
CA GLY A 18 -12.27 1.02 -0.07
C GLY A 18 -13.18 2.23 -0.27
N ARG A 19 -13.43 2.97 0.81
CA ARG A 19 -14.25 4.18 0.73
C ARG A 19 -13.56 5.29 -0.08
N ALA A 20 -12.27 5.45 0.09
CA ALA A 20 -11.50 6.46 -0.62
C ALA A 20 -11.40 6.18 -2.12
N LEU A 21 -11.31 4.90 -2.50
CA LEU A 21 -11.14 4.49 -3.90
C LEU A 21 -12.43 3.97 -4.53
N ALA A 22 -13.55 4.02 -3.81
CA ALA A 22 -14.84 3.47 -4.25
C ALA A 22 -14.76 1.96 -4.58
N LEU A 23 -14.06 1.21 -3.73
CA LEU A 23 -13.90 -0.22 -3.86
C LEU A 23 -14.49 -0.92 -2.64
N SER A 24 -14.89 -2.19 -2.80
CA SER A 24 -15.32 -2.98 -1.65
C SER A 24 -14.10 -3.35 -0.80
N PRO A 25 -14.29 -3.57 0.53
CA PRO A 25 -13.17 -4.00 1.39
C PRO A 25 -12.51 -5.28 0.89
N ARG A 26 -13.30 -6.20 0.33
CA ARG A 26 -12.77 -7.45 -0.21
C ARG A 26 -11.84 -7.20 -1.40
N THR A 27 -12.21 -6.27 -2.26
CA THR A 27 -11.36 -5.88 -3.39
C THR A 27 -10.04 -5.27 -2.90
N VAL A 28 -10.13 -4.45 -1.84
CA VAL A 28 -8.93 -3.88 -1.22
C VAL A 28 -8.03 -4.97 -0.65
N GLU A 29 -8.61 -5.98 0.00
CA GLU A 29 -7.85 -7.12 0.53
C GLU A 29 -7.10 -7.84 -0.59
N THR A 30 -7.75 -8.05 -1.72
CA THR A 30 -7.13 -8.69 -2.87
C THR A 30 -5.97 -7.85 -3.40
N HIS A 31 -6.16 -6.55 -3.52
CA HIS A 31 -5.09 -5.65 -3.95
C HIS A 31 -3.91 -5.67 -2.99
N ARG A 32 -4.17 -5.68 -1.68
CA ARG A 32 -3.11 -5.75 -0.68
C ARG A 32 -2.32 -7.04 -0.81
N ALA A 33 -3.01 -8.17 -0.93
CA ALA A 33 -2.35 -9.47 -1.06
C ALA A 33 -1.47 -9.52 -2.30
N ASN A 34 -1.98 -9.04 -3.43
CA ASN A 34 -1.22 -8.99 -4.67
C ASN A 34 -0.01 -8.07 -4.57
N LEU A 35 -0.19 -6.92 -3.93
CA LEU A 35 0.87 -5.94 -3.73
C LEU A 35 2.00 -6.52 -2.87
N PHE A 36 1.64 -7.16 -1.76
CA PHE A 36 2.62 -7.77 -0.87
C PHE A 36 3.39 -8.88 -1.57
N ALA A 37 2.70 -9.70 -2.36
CA ALA A 37 3.34 -10.77 -3.13
C ALA A 37 4.31 -10.19 -4.18
N LYS A 38 3.90 -9.14 -4.87
CA LYS A 38 4.71 -8.48 -5.89
C LYS A 38 6.00 -7.90 -5.32
N LEU A 39 5.90 -7.30 -4.14
CA LEU A 39 7.05 -6.67 -3.49
C LEU A 39 7.86 -7.64 -2.65
N SER A 40 7.41 -8.89 -2.54
CA SER A 40 8.06 -9.94 -1.74
C SER A 40 8.24 -9.50 -0.29
N ILE A 41 7.21 -8.88 0.28
CA ILE A 41 7.24 -8.40 1.66
C ILE A 41 6.33 -9.25 2.53
N ASP A 42 6.74 -9.44 3.78
CA ASP A 42 6.03 -10.30 4.74
C ASP A 42 5.29 -9.50 5.80
N SER A 43 5.55 -8.20 5.90
CA SER A 43 4.98 -7.41 6.98
C SER A 43 4.78 -5.96 6.56
N LEU A 44 3.90 -5.28 7.29
CA LEU A 44 3.66 -3.85 7.10
C LEU A 44 4.94 -3.02 7.33
N ALA A 45 5.78 -3.44 8.26
CA ALA A 45 7.03 -2.74 8.53
C ALA A 45 7.95 -2.73 7.31
N GLN A 46 8.04 -3.86 6.61
CA GLN A 46 8.82 -3.95 5.38
C GLN A 46 8.23 -3.07 4.29
N LEU A 47 6.90 -3.04 4.19
CA LEU A 47 6.21 -2.20 3.22
C LEU A 47 6.54 -0.73 3.45
N ILE A 48 6.48 -0.28 4.67
CA ILE A 48 6.76 1.11 5.03
C ILE A 48 8.20 1.48 4.66
N ARG A 49 9.15 0.60 4.96
CA ARG A 49 10.56 0.82 4.63
C ARG A 49 10.79 0.93 3.13
N ARG A 50 10.17 0.04 2.36
CA ARG A 50 10.30 0.06 0.90
C ARG A 50 9.67 1.31 0.30
N TYR A 51 8.52 1.70 0.83
CA TYR A 51 7.84 2.90 0.37
C TYR A 51 8.68 4.15 0.65
N ALA A 52 9.25 4.24 1.84
CA ALA A 52 10.11 5.36 2.20
C ALA A 52 11.34 5.44 1.28
N ALA A 53 11.94 4.30 0.96
CA ALA A 53 13.08 4.25 0.05
C ALA A 53 12.70 4.73 -1.35
N LEU A 54 11.52 4.35 -1.84
CA LEU A 54 11.04 4.77 -3.16
C LEU A 54 10.75 6.28 -3.20
N VAL A 55 10.15 6.79 -2.14
CA VAL A 55 9.85 8.22 -2.03
C VAL A 55 11.15 9.02 -1.97
N ASP A 56 12.13 8.56 -1.19
CA ASP A 56 13.42 9.21 -1.10
C ASP A 56 14.15 9.21 -2.45
N ALA A 57 14.07 8.12 -3.20
CA ALA A 57 14.66 8.03 -4.52
C ALA A 57 14.00 9.01 -5.50
N ASP A 58 12.69 9.14 -5.44
CA ASP A 58 11.94 10.08 -6.28
C ASP A 58 12.18 11.52 -5.88
N ALA A 59 12.43 11.77 -4.60
CA ALA A 59 12.69 13.11 -4.08
C ALA A 59 14.12 13.56 -4.29
N ALA A 60 15.02 12.66 -4.62
CA ALA A 60 16.43 13.00 -4.86
C ALA A 60 16.56 13.90 -6.09
N PRO A 61 17.28 14.99 -5.99
CA PRO A 61 17.48 15.91 -7.11
C PRO A 61 18.30 15.30 -8.24
#